data_1564aa36bd2ed373624d3f5bb4f9d04d
#
_entry.id   1564aa36bd2ed373624d3f5bb4f9d04d
#
_cell.length_a   1.000
_cell.length_b   1.000
_cell.length_c   1.000
_cell.angle_alpha   90.00
_cell.angle_beta   90.00
_cell.angle_gamma   90.00
#
_symmetry.space_group_name_H-M   'P 1'
#
loop_
_entity.id
_entity.type
_entity.pdbx_description
1 polymer ?
#
loop_
_entity_poly.entity_id
_entity_poly.type
_entity_poly.pdbx_seq_one_letter_code
_entity_poly.pdbx_strand_id
1 'polypeptide(L)'
;MRPHDVLRRARRPARAPRRLTAAAAAALACAALAASGWPGAADTAAAGTSDAPDGWRADERALLASLRLPPERPASVDPSNRVAASADAARLGKRLFADPRLSRNGAVACASCHLPGDQFQDGRPLALGIATGARRTMPVVGATDAPWLFWDGRKDSLWSQAVGPIENPSEHGATRLRAVHVLAEHYRADYARLFGALPDVSRLPRDAGPLGTGTEQAAWRALDEPTRAGVSRAFANLGKAIAAYEATLQYAPSRFDSYLDGVSSGNAAQLAALTPVEKAGLRLFIGKAQCVSCHTGPMLSDRQFHNIGVPPRGAAAADAGRAAAIGQVLADEFNCLGPFSDAQPAQCEELQFISNDDPQLLGAFKTPTLRNVAARAPYMHAGQFASLDAAVRHYADPPPAAIGRSELKRIALSDAEQRQLIALLGALSGSIVERPLAR
;
A
#
# COMPACT_ATOMS: atom_id res chain seq x y z
N MET A 1 -11.53 -56.89 -21.17
CA MET A 1 -12.40 -56.91 -22.36
C MET A 1 -12.56 -55.48 -22.85
N ARG A 2 -11.97 -55.24 -24.02
CA ARG A 2 -12.16 -54.04 -24.85
C ARG A 2 -13.43 -54.22 -25.70
N PRO A 3 -13.75 -53.30 -26.60
CA PRO A 3 -14.28 -51.90 -26.58
C PRO A 3 -15.55 -51.84 -27.48
N HIS A 4 -16.10 -50.65 -27.72
CA HIS A 4 -16.64 -50.33 -29.05
C HIS A 4 -16.88 -48.82 -29.24
N ASP A 5 -16.29 -48.31 -30.30
CA ASP A 5 -16.50 -47.06 -31.01
C ASP A 5 -18.00 -46.80 -31.35
N VAL A 6 -18.42 -45.51 -31.30
CA VAL A 6 -19.42 -44.98 -32.22
C VAL A 6 -19.04 -43.56 -32.65
N LEU A 7 -18.50 -43.46 -33.82
CA LEU A 7 -18.40 -42.27 -34.67
C LEU A 7 -19.81 -41.81 -35.11
N ARG A 8 -20.16 -40.51 -34.98
CA ARG A 8 -21.01 -39.87 -36.01
C ARG A 8 -20.89 -38.34 -35.99
N ARG A 9 -20.27 -37.86 -37.04
CA ARG A 9 -20.69 -36.86 -38.05
C ARG A 9 -20.94 -35.44 -37.53
N ALA A 10 -19.96 -34.60 -37.88
CA ALA A 10 -20.08 -33.15 -38.01
C ALA A 10 -21.16 -32.75 -39.02
N ARG A 11 -21.98 -31.75 -38.67
CA ARG A 11 -22.71 -30.93 -39.62
C ARG A 11 -22.13 -29.51 -39.62
N ARG A 12 -21.67 -29.09 -40.81
CA ARG A 12 -21.29 -27.71 -41.13
C ARG A 12 -22.54 -26.85 -41.27
N PRO A 13 -22.58 -25.63 -40.76
CA PRO A 13 -23.56 -24.64 -41.22
C PRO A 13 -23.02 -23.82 -42.39
N ALA A 14 -23.99 -23.40 -43.22
CA ALA A 14 -23.88 -22.76 -44.53
C ALA A 14 -23.25 -21.35 -44.51
N ARG A 15 -22.56 -21.05 -45.60
CA ARG A 15 -22.09 -19.70 -45.97
C ARG A 15 -23.28 -18.81 -46.32
N ALA A 16 -23.34 -17.58 -45.78
CA ALA A 16 -24.15 -16.48 -46.26
C ALA A 16 -23.28 -15.46 -47.04
N PRO A 17 -23.86 -14.70 -47.98
CA PRO A 17 -23.11 -14.09 -49.08
C PRO A 17 -22.44 -12.76 -48.74
N ARG A 18 -21.31 -12.54 -49.37
CA ARG A 18 -20.57 -11.27 -49.43
C ARG A 18 -21.40 -10.18 -50.07
N ARG A 19 -21.61 -9.06 -49.38
CA ARG A 19 -21.92 -7.78 -50.03
C ARG A 19 -20.63 -6.98 -50.21
N LEU A 20 -20.20 -6.82 -51.48
CA LEU A 20 -19.26 -5.84 -51.96
C LEU A 20 -20.02 -4.55 -52.21
N THR A 21 -19.64 -3.42 -51.54
CA THR A 21 -19.87 -2.08 -52.08
C THR A 21 -18.89 -1.08 -51.43
N ALA A 22 -18.25 -0.32 -52.30
CA ALA A 22 -17.71 1.03 -52.13
C ALA A 22 -16.44 1.21 -51.26
N ALA A 23 -15.28 0.93 -51.84
CA ALA A 23 -14.01 1.56 -51.47
C ALA A 23 -13.23 1.89 -52.77
N ALA A 24 -13.65 2.94 -53.47
CA ALA A 24 -12.91 3.49 -54.59
C ALA A 24 -13.30 4.97 -54.77
N ALA A 25 -12.70 5.85 -53.94
CA ALA A 25 -12.58 7.31 -54.19
C ALA A 25 -11.86 8.01 -53.03
N ALA A 26 -10.56 7.81 -52.83
CA ALA A 26 -9.69 8.68 -52.03
C ALA A 26 -8.20 8.39 -52.25
N ALA A 27 -7.79 8.30 -53.49
CA ALA A 27 -6.38 8.15 -53.86
C ALA A 27 -6.03 9.05 -55.03
N LEU A 28 -6.12 10.38 -54.87
CA LEU A 28 -5.59 11.37 -55.79
C LEU A 28 -5.63 12.78 -55.16
N ALA A 29 -4.89 13.01 -54.08
CA ALA A 29 -4.59 14.34 -53.53
C ALA A 29 -3.37 14.36 -52.57
N CYS A 30 -2.30 13.68 -52.93
CA CYS A 30 -1.02 13.73 -52.17
C CYS A 30 0.20 13.73 -53.10
N ALA A 31 0.21 14.63 -54.11
CA ALA A 31 1.39 14.81 -54.97
C ALA A 31 1.45 16.24 -55.52
N ALA A 32 1.46 17.27 -54.66
CA ALA A 32 1.87 18.63 -54.99
C ALA A 32 2.07 19.49 -53.74
N LEU A 33 3.03 19.17 -52.87
CA LEU A 33 3.54 20.08 -51.82
C LEU A 33 4.93 19.64 -51.37
N ALA A 34 5.83 19.48 -52.32
CA ALA A 34 7.25 19.22 -52.04
C ALA A 34 8.06 20.31 -52.75
N ALA A 35 7.99 21.55 -52.30
CA ALA A 35 8.97 22.60 -52.53
C ALA A 35 8.56 23.90 -51.83
N SER A 36 8.54 23.89 -50.51
CA SER A 36 8.73 25.11 -49.73
C SER A 36 9.59 24.78 -48.54
N GLY A 37 10.84 25.23 -48.60
CA GLY A 37 11.84 25.04 -47.54
C GLY A 37 11.30 25.54 -46.21
N TRP A 38 11.29 24.67 -45.22
CA TRP A 38 11.11 25.06 -43.82
C TRP A 38 12.36 25.88 -43.42
N PRO A 39 12.18 27.14 -42.97
CA PRO A 39 13.30 27.82 -42.32
C PRO A 39 13.66 27.03 -41.09
N GLY A 40 14.95 26.70 -40.96
CA GLY A 40 15.50 26.01 -39.81
C GLY A 40 14.99 26.67 -38.53
N ALA A 41 14.32 25.87 -37.67
CA ALA A 41 14.05 26.26 -36.31
C ALA A 41 15.41 26.35 -35.60
N ALA A 42 15.98 27.54 -35.57
CA ALA A 42 16.99 27.87 -34.60
C ALA A 42 16.35 27.69 -33.23
N ASP A 43 16.85 26.72 -32.48
CA ASP A 43 16.58 26.54 -31.05
C ASP A 43 16.98 27.83 -30.32
N THR A 44 16.13 28.84 -30.35
CA THR A 44 16.17 29.87 -29.32
C THR A 44 15.44 29.29 -28.10
N ALA A 45 16.13 28.45 -27.33
CA ALA A 45 15.84 28.29 -25.93
C ALA A 45 15.99 29.69 -25.29
N ALA A 46 14.94 30.50 -25.42
CA ALA A 46 14.78 31.67 -24.59
C ALA A 46 14.67 31.13 -23.15
N ALA A 47 15.79 31.20 -22.43
CA ALA A 47 15.79 31.17 -20.98
C ALA A 47 14.99 32.39 -20.52
N GLY A 48 13.67 32.30 -20.62
CA GLY A 48 12.77 33.22 -19.97
C GLY A 48 13.01 33.05 -18.49
N THR A 49 13.60 34.03 -17.85
CA THR A 49 13.58 34.19 -16.40
C THR A 49 12.12 34.22 -16.01
N SER A 50 11.57 33.08 -15.55
CA SER A 50 10.21 33.06 -15.07
C SER A 50 10.17 33.92 -13.81
N ASP A 51 9.33 34.96 -13.75
CA ASP A 51 9.01 35.69 -12.52
C ASP A 51 8.37 34.81 -11.45
N ALA A 52 8.33 33.51 -11.69
CA ALA A 52 7.77 32.52 -10.79
C ALA A 52 8.69 32.27 -9.58
N PRO A 53 8.11 32.07 -8.40
CA PRO A 53 8.87 31.79 -7.19
C PRO A 53 9.91 30.68 -7.38
N ASP A 54 11.15 30.95 -6.99
CA ASP A 54 12.33 30.05 -7.15
C ASP A 54 12.56 29.55 -8.60
N GLY A 55 12.02 30.23 -9.63
CA GLY A 55 12.24 29.91 -11.04
C GLY A 55 11.61 28.58 -11.51
N TRP A 56 10.55 28.11 -10.85
CA TRP A 56 9.81 26.92 -11.27
C TRP A 56 8.98 27.18 -12.52
N ARG A 57 9.05 26.31 -13.53
CA ARG A 57 8.20 26.37 -14.72
C ARG A 57 6.74 26.04 -14.38
N ALA A 58 5.81 26.35 -15.24
CA ALA A 58 4.39 26.14 -15.03
C ALA A 58 4.03 24.64 -14.85
N ASP A 59 4.64 23.76 -15.65
CA ASP A 59 4.49 22.32 -15.55
C ASP A 59 5.07 21.75 -14.24
N GLU A 60 6.23 22.25 -13.83
CA GLU A 60 6.86 21.88 -12.54
C GLU A 60 5.98 22.33 -11.35
N ARG A 61 5.40 23.54 -11.40
CA ARG A 61 4.50 24.02 -10.34
C ARG A 61 3.24 23.15 -10.23
N ALA A 62 2.66 22.72 -11.35
CA ALA A 62 1.53 21.81 -11.36
C ALA A 62 1.89 20.46 -10.72
N LEU A 63 3.05 19.92 -11.06
CA LEU A 63 3.58 18.70 -10.45
C LEU A 63 3.82 18.89 -8.94
N LEU A 64 4.49 19.96 -8.54
CA LEU A 64 4.74 20.26 -7.13
C LEU A 64 3.45 20.41 -6.32
N ALA A 65 2.44 21.07 -6.88
CA ALA A 65 1.13 21.19 -6.25
C ALA A 65 0.46 19.82 -5.99
N SER A 66 0.68 18.84 -6.87
CA SER A 66 0.15 17.47 -6.70
C SER A 66 0.82 16.68 -5.57
N LEU A 67 2.05 17.07 -5.17
CA LEU A 67 2.78 16.40 -4.09
C LEU A 67 2.41 16.93 -2.70
N ARG A 68 1.66 18.03 -2.64
CA ARG A 68 1.29 18.69 -1.40
C ARG A 68 0.33 17.84 -0.57
N LEU A 69 0.63 17.70 0.71
CA LEU A 69 -0.30 17.10 1.66
C LEU A 69 -1.34 18.16 2.08
N PRO A 70 -2.63 17.98 1.78
CA PRO A 70 -3.64 18.95 2.20
C PRO A 70 -3.75 18.95 3.73
N PRO A 71 -4.02 20.12 4.35
CA PRO A 71 -4.10 20.27 5.82
C PRO A 71 -5.24 19.46 6.41
N GLU A 72 -6.30 19.27 5.64
CA GLU A 72 -7.44 18.44 6.01
C GLU A 72 -7.63 17.38 4.93
N ARG A 73 -7.72 16.14 5.36
CA ARG A 73 -8.03 15.00 4.51
C ARG A 73 -9.26 14.34 5.10
N PRO A 74 -10.37 14.27 4.36
CA PRO A 74 -11.50 13.46 4.78
C PRO A 74 -11.02 12.02 4.95
N ALA A 75 -11.53 11.33 5.96
CA ALA A 75 -11.28 9.90 6.08
C ALA A 75 -11.80 9.22 4.80
N SER A 76 -10.95 8.44 4.15
CA SER A 76 -11.39 7.57 3.06
C SER A 76 -12.42 6.59 3.62
N VAL A 77 -13.59 6.53 3.00
CA VAL A 77 -14.64 5.61 3.41
C VAL A 77 -14.40 4.29 2.69
N ASP A 78 -13.89 3.31 3.42
CA ASP A 78 -13.79 1.92 2.92
C ASP A 78 -15.19 1.30 2.84
N PRO A 79 -15.71 1.01 1.64
CA PRO A 79 -17.05 0.45 1.49
C PRO A 79 -17.18 -0.94 2.11
N SER A 80 -16.08 -1.66 2.28
CA SER A 80 -16.04 -2.99 2.89
C SER A 80 -16.12 -2.96 4.42
N ASN A 81 -16.12 -1.75 5.02
CA ASN A 81 -16.20 -1.53 6.46
C ASN A 81 -17.25 -0.47 6.80
N ARG A 82 -18.48 -0.89 7.13
CA ARG A 82 -19.59 0.01 7.46
C ARG A 82 -19.35 0.92 8.67
N VAL A 83 -18.36 0.61 9.51
CA VAL A 83 -17.99 1.41 10.69
C VAL A 83 -16.70 2.23 10.49
N ALA A 84 -16.19 2.31 9.26
CA ALA A 84 -14.91 3.00 8.95
C ALA A 84 -14.89 4.45 9.43
N ALA A 85 -16.02 5.16 9.38
CA ALA A 85 -16.14 6.55 9.82
C ALA A 85 -16.68 6.72 11.27
N SER A 86 -16.85 5.62 12.02
CA SER A 86 -17.43 5.65 13.35
C SER A 86 -16.42 6.00 14.45
N ALA A 87 -16.65 7.11 15.16
CA ALA A 87 -15.84 7.50 16.32
C ALA A 87 -15.89 6.44 17.45
N ASP A 88 -17.03 5.74 17.62
CA ASP A 88 -17.18 4.69 18.61
C ASP A 88 -16.34 3.45 18.20
N ALA A 89 -16.34 3.10 16.91
CA ALA A 89 -15.50 2.03 16.40
C ALA A 89 -14.01 2.37 16.56
N ALA A 90 -13.61 3.61 16.27
CA ALA A 90 -12.23 4.06 16.47
C ALA A 90 -11.80 3.96 17.94
N ARG A 91 -12.68 4.32 18.90
CA ARG A 91 -12.38 4.17 20.32
C ARG A 91 -12.21 2.71 20.74
N LEU A 92 -13.07 1.83 20.27
CA LEU A 92 -12.92 0.38 20.47
C LEU A 92 -11.62 -0.13 19.83
N GLY A 93 -11.37 0.25 18.57
CA GLY A 93 -10.18 -0.14 17.81
C GLY A 93 -8.88 0.29 18.48
N LYS A 94 -8.82 1.50 19.03
CA LYS A 94 -7.65 1.98 19.79
C LYS A 94 -7.33 1.11 21.00
N ARG A 95 -8.35 0.65 21.72
CA ARG A 95 -8.17 -0.25 22.87
C ARG A 95 -7.73 -1.64 22.42
N LEU A 96 -8.31 -2.16 21.33
CA LEU A 96 -7.92 -3.44 20.75
C LEU A 96 -6.49 -3.42 20.20
N PHE A 97 -6.10 -2.32 19.54
CA PHE A 97 -4.75 -2.12 19.01
C PHE A 97 -3.66 -2.18 20.09
N ALA A 98 -3.99 -1.80 21.32
CA ALA A 98 -3.09 -1.84 22.46
C ALA A 98 -3.25 -3.08 23.36
N ASP A 99 -4.12 -4.04 22.99
CA ASP A 99 -4.46 -5.17 23.86
C ASP A 99 -3.58 -6.40 23.61
N PRO A 100 -2.65 -6.74 24.51
CA PRO A 100 -1.77 -7.90 24.34
C PRO A 100 -2.49 -9.24 24.48
N ARG A 101 -3.72 -9.28 25.04
CA ARG A 101 -4.53 -10.51 25.17
C ARG A 101 -4.93 -11.09 23.82
N LEU A 102 -4.84 -10.28 22.73
CA LEU A 102 -5.02 -10.72 21.36
C LEU A 102 -3.83 -11.54 20.82
N SER A 103 -2.82 -11.83 21.65
CA SER A 103 -1.74 -12.73 21.30
C SER A 103 -1.79 -14.03 22.10
N ARG A 104 -1.14 -15.08 21.59
CA ARG A 104 -1.08 -16.40 22.21
C ARG A 104 -0.49 -16.35 23.63
N ASN A 105 0.57 -15.56 23.80
CA ASN A 105 1.30 -15.45 25.08
C ASN A 105 0.80 -14.28 25.96
N GLY A 106 -0.18 -13.50 25.50
CA GLY A 106 -0.67 -12.34 26.24
C GLY A 106 0.33 -11.18 26.37
N ALA A 107 1.37 -11.14 25.54
CA ALA A 107 2.46 -10.17 25.65
C ALA A 107 2.65 -9.29 24.40
N VAL A 108 2.04 -9.63 23.27
CA VAL A 108 2.17 -8.92 21.99
C VAL A 108 0.85 -8.24 21.63
N ALA A 109 0.89 -6.94 21.39
CA ALA A 109 -0.20 -6.14 20.84
C ALA A 109 0.23 -5.53 19.50
N CYS A 110 -0.69 -4.97 18.71
CA CYS A 110 -0.32 -4.21 17.52
C CYS A 110 0.65 -3.07 17.87
N ALA A 111 0.40 -2.38 19.02
CA ALA A 111 1.28 -1.35 19.56
C ALA A 111 2.69 -1.83 19.96
N SER A 112 2.95 -3.15 20.06
CA SER A 112 4.29 -3.68 20.35
C SER A 112 5.23 -3.55 19.15
N CYS A 113 4.70 -3.59 17.93
CA CYS A 113 5.45 -3.42 16.68
C CYS A 113 5.19 -2.04 16.05
N HIS A 114 3.99 -1.49 16.23
CA HIS A 114 3.61 -0.16 15.74
C HIS A 114 3.64 0.85 16.90
N LEU A 115 4.86 1.19 17.36
CA LEU A 115 5.10 2.05 18.51
C LEU A 115 4.66 3.50 18.22
N PRO A 116 3.69 4.07 18.95
CA PRO A 116 3.22 5.45 18.70
C PRO A 116 4.33 6.50 18.82
N GLY A 117 5.28 6.31 19.72
CA GLY A 117 6.43 7.20 19.91
C GLY A 117 7.54 7.05 18.88
N ASP A 118 7.49 6.02 18.02
CA ASP A 118 8.51 5.74 17.00
C ASP A 118 7.87 5.57 15.61
N GLN A 119 7.15 6.58 15.14
CA GLN A 119 6.54 6.62 13.79
C GLN A 119 5.61 5.44 13.51
N PHE A 120 5.02 4.80 14.52
CA PHE A 120 4.22 3.57 14.43
C PHE A 120 4.97 2.42 13.73
N GLN A 121 6.24 2.26 14.06
CA GLN A 121 7.11 1.14 13.67
C GLN A 121 7.97 0.70 14.86
N ASP A 122 8.78 -0.35 14.71
CA ASP A 122 9.64 -0.89 15.77
C ASP A 122 11.14 -0.62 15.59
N GLY A 123 11.53 0.11 14.54
CA GLY A 123 12.94 0.41 14.24
C GLY A 123 13.80 -0.83 13.90
N ARG A 124 13.20 -2.00 13.75
CA ARG A 124 13.90 -3.26 13.50
C ARG A 124 14.00 -3.57 12.02
N PRO A 125 15.05 -4.27 11.58
CA PRO A 125 15.13 -4.74 10.19
C PRO A 125 14.11 -5.84 9.86
N LEU A 126 13.75 -6.66 10.84
CA LEU A 126 12.68 -7.66 10.77
C LEU A 126 11.78 -7.49 11.99
N ALA A 127 10.48 -7.52 11.77
CA ALA A 127 9.49 -7.43 12.85
C ALA A 127 9.70 -8.54 13.89
N LEU A 128 9.50 -8.21 15.16
CA LEU A 128 9.58 -9.16 16.26
C LEU A 128 8.27 -9.19 17.03
N GLY A 129 7.46 -10.21 16.76
CA GLY A 129 6.29 -10.59 17.56
C GLY A 129 6.62 -11.71 18.53
N ILE A 130 5.88 -12.83 18.47
CA ILE A 130 6.22 -14.08 19.18
C ILE A 130 7.51 -14.68 18.63
N ALA A 131 7.74 -14.53 17.33
CA ALA A 131 8.96 -14.90 16.65
C ALA A 131 9.38 -13.80 15.67
N THR A 132 10.57 -13.92 15.10
CA THR A 132 11.05 -12.98 14.08
C THR A 132 10.32 -13.22 12.77
N GLY A 133 9.72 -12.15 12.20
CA GLY A 133 9.08 -12.16 10.90
C GLY A 133 10.07 -12.12 9.74
N ALA A 134 9.57 -12.28 8.53
CA ALA A 134 10.39 -12.23 7.31
C ALA A 134 10.65 -10.79 6.80
N ARG A 135 9.85 -9.84 7.22
CA ARG A 135 9.88 -8.44 6.78
C ARG A 135 9.79 -7.49 7.95
N ARG A 136 10.14 -6.24 7.72
CA ARG A 136 10.05 -5.20 8.75
C ARG A 136 8.63 -4.68 8.92
N THR A 137 8.37 -4.14 10.11
CA THR A 137 7.14 -3.43 10.42
C THR A 137 6.99 -2.18 9.54
N MET A 138 5.84 -2.02 8.88
CA MET A 138 5.45 -0.80 8.18
C MET A 138 4.70 0.14 9.13
N PRO A 139 4.84 1.48 8.99
CA PRO A 139 3.98 2.39 9.72
C PRO A 139 2.52 2.23 9.27
N VAL A 140 1.58 2.27 10.22
CA VAL A 140 0.13 2.25 9.93
C VAL A 140 -0.42 3.64 9.59
N VAL A 141 0.37 4.70 9.80
CA VAL A 141 -0.03 6.09 9.54
C VAL A 141 -0.27 6.33 8.06
N GLY A 142 -1.42 6.89 7.72
CA GLY A 142 -1.80 7.20 6.34
C GLY A 142 -2.05 5.97 5.47
N ALA A 143 -2.23 4.79 6.06
CA ALA A 143 -2.48 3.55 5.34
C ALA A 143 -3.91 3.47 4.75
N THR A 144 -4.83 4.30 5.21
CA THR A 144 -6.25 4.36 4.80
C THR A 144 -6.46 4.52 3.30
N ASP A 145 -5.56 5.24 2.63
CA ASP A 145 -5.71 5.50 1.20
C ASP A 145 -4.98 4.47 0.33
N ALA A 146 -4.40 3.44 0.90
CA ALA A 146 -3.68 2.42 0.15
C ALA A 146 -4.63 1.30 -0.27
N PRO A 147 -4.79 1.00 -1.58
CA PRO A 147 -5.64 -0.09 -2.04
C PRO A 147 -5.08 -1.46 -1.66
N TRP A 148 -3.78 -1.51 -1.36
CA TRP A 148 -3.08 -2.73 -0.98
C TRP A 148 -2.25 -2.51 0.28
N LEU A 149 -2.32 -3.45 1.23
CA LEU A 149 -1.64 -3.40 2.52
C LEU A 149 -0.53 -4.46 2.60
N PHE A 150 0.40 -4.25 3.53
CA PHE A 150 1.70 -4.90 3.62
C PHE A 150 2.64 -4.52 2.46
N TRP A 151 3.89 -5.00 2.54
CA TRP A 151 4.90 -4.75 1.52
C TRP A 151 4.55 -5.35 0.16
N ASP A 152 3.88 -6.49 0.16
CA ASP A 152 3.52 -7.29 -1.01
C ASP A 152 2.07 -7.13 -1.46
N GLY A 153 1.26 -6.40 -0.72
CA GLY A 153 -0.14 -6.17 -1.06
C GLY A 153 -1.04 -7.40 -0.89
N ARG A 154 -0.70 -8.31 0.03
CA ARG A 154 -1.50 -9.51 0.30
C ARG A 154 -2.82 -9.27 1.02
N LYS A 155 -3.17 -8.01 1.27
CA LYS A 155 -4.44 -7.56 1.84
C LYS A 155 -4.94 -6.32 1.09
N ASP A 156 -6.24 -6.19 0.94
CA ASP A 156 -6.93 -5.19 0.14
C ASP A 156 -7.69 -4.13 0.96
N SER A 157 -7.70 -4.25 2.27
CA SER A 157 -8.35 -3.30 3.17
C SER A 157 -7.68 -3.27 4.54
N LEU A 158 -7.80 -2.15 5.26
CA LEU A 158 -7.23 -2.02 6.61
C LEU A 158 -7.78 -3.08 7.56
N TRP A 159 -9.08 -3.39 7.50
CA TRP A 159 -9.68 -4.36 8.43
C TRP A 159 -9.22 -5.79 8.13
N SER A 160 -9.05 -6.15 6.86
CA SER A 160 -8.46 -7.43 6.47
C SER A 160 -7.00 -7.52 6.91
N GLN A 161 -6.26 -6.40 6.77
CA GLN A 161 -4.88 -6.32 7.24
C GLN A 161 -4.80 -6.50 8.76
N ALA A 162 -5.67 -5.82 9.54
CA ALA A 162 -5.62 -5.81 11.00
C ALA A 162 -5.84 -7.21 11.63
N VAL A 163 -6.59 -8.10 10.99
CA VAL A 163 -6.79 -9.46 11.49
C VAL A 163 -5.64 -10.42 11.13
N GLY A 164 -4.88 -10.14 10.07
CA GLY A 164 -3.79 -10.99 9.61
C GLY A 164 -2.74 -11.29 10.68
N PRO A 165 -2.14 -10.27 11.34
CA PRO A 165 -1.15 -10.46 12.40
C PRO A 165 -1.62 -11.31 13.57
N ILE A 166 -2.92 -11.30 13.90
CA ILE A 166 -3.46 -12.04 15.03
C ILE A 166 -3.31 -13.55 14.81
N GLU A 167 -3.59 -14.05 13.61
CA GLU A 167 -3.45 -15.47 13.27
C GLU A 167 -2.04 -15.82 12.74
N ASN A 168 -1.16 -14.83 12.50
CA ASN A 168 0.20 -15.10 12.05
C ASN A 168 1.06 -15.69 13.17
N PRO A 169 1.65 -16.90 13.00
CA PRO A 169 2.42 -17.57 14.04
C PRO A 169 3.70 -16.82 14.46
N SER A 170 4.23 -15.93 13.65
CA SER A 170 5.40 -15.12 14.00
C SER A 170 5.03 -13.80 14.68
N GLU A 171 3.79 -13.31 14.54
CA GLU A 171 3.35 -12.03 15.08
C GLU A 171 2.59 -12.22 16.39
N HIS A 172 1.27 -12.35 16.39
CA HIS A 172 0.49 -12.63 17.61
C HIS A 172 0.34 -14.12 17.89
N GLY A 173 0.36 -14.99 16.87
CA GLY A 173 0.27 -16.45 16.97
C GLY A 173 -1.01 -16.96 17.64
N ALA A 174 -2.06 -16.14 17.70
CA ALA A 174 -3.34 -16.48 18.31
C ALA A 174 -4.27 -17.16 17.31
N THR A 175 -5.47 -17.48 17.76
CA THR A 175 -6.54 -17.98 16.91
C THR A 175 -7.70 -17.00 16.89
N ARG A 176 -8.54 -17.03 15.84
CA ARG A 176 -9.72 -16.17 15.78
C ARG A 176 -10.70 -16.43 16.93
N LEU A 177 -10.81 -17.65 17.40
CA LEU A 177 -11.70 -17.96 18.54
C LEU A 177 -11.15 -17.36 19.84
N ARG A 178 -9.84 -17.38 20.08
CA ARG A 178 -9.23 -16.64 21.20
C ARG A 178 -9.57 -15.15 21.14
N ALA A 179 -9.44 -14.53 19.98
CA ALA A 179 -9.78 -13.11 19.80
C ALA A 179 -11.26 -12.82 20.12
N VAL A 180 -12.17 -13.72 19.73
CA VAL A 180 -13.61 -13.58 20.05
C VAL A 180 -13.89 -13.82 21.54
N HIS A 181 -13.16 -14.70 22.23
CA HIS A 181 -13.23 -14.81 23.69
C HIS A 181 -12.79 -13.50 24.37
N VAL A 182 -11.70 -12.87 23.92
CA VAL A 182 -11.28 -11.55 24.42
C VAL A 182 -12.38 -10.50 24.22
N LEU A 183 -13.03 -10.46 23.06
CA LEU A 183 -14.17 -9.58 22.82
C LEU A 183 -15.31 -9.86 23.79
N ALA A 184 -15.66 -11.11 24.00
CA ALA A 184 -16.77 -11.50 24.86
C ALA A 184 -16.51 -11.20 26.34
N GLU A 185 -15.29 -11.33 26.80
CA GLU A 185 -14.89 -11.12 28.20
C GLU A 185 -14.69 -9.65 28.53
N HIS A 186 -14.14 -8.86 27.60
CA HIS A 186 -13.63 -7.52 27.93
C HIS A 186 -14.28 -6.38 27.14
N TYR A 187 -14.96 -6.67 26.03
CA TYR A 187 -15.48 -5.67 25.10
C TYR A 187 -16.93 -5.88 24.66
N ARG A 188 -17.67 -6.79 25.32
CA ARG A 188 -19.02 -7.19 24.93
C ARG A 188 -19.97 -6.01 24.70
N ALA A 189 -20.00 -5.05 25.62
CA ALA A 189 -20.90 -3.90 25.52
C ALA A 189 -20.53 -2.96 24.36
N ASP A 190 -19.23 -2.69 24.19
CA ASP A 190 -18.74 -1.83 23.10
C ASP A 190 -18.97 -2.48 21.75
N TYR A 191 -18.70 -3.78 21.63
CA TYR A 191 -18.96 -4.55 20.43
C TYR A 191 -20.45 -4.56 20.08
N ALA A 192 -21.32 -4.83 21.07
CA ALA A 192 -22.76 -4.95 20.83
C ALA A 192 -23.40 -3.66 20.31
N ARG A 193 -22.92 -2.48 20.74
CA ARG A 193 -23.38 -1.20 20.22
C ARG A 193 -23.07 -0.99 18.74
N LEU A 194 -21.98 -1.56 18.25
CA LEU A 194 -21.51 -1.36 16.87
C LEU A 194 -21.99 -2.46 15.91
N PHE A 195 -22.01 -3.69 16.38
CA PHE A 195 -22.13 -4.86 15.53
C PHE A 195 -23.28 -5.80 15.90
N GLY A 196 -23.98 -5.53 17.00
CA GLY A 196 -24.98 -6.44 17.55
C GLY A 196 -24.39 -7.50 18.48
N ALA A 197 -25.15 -8.54 18.79
CA ALA A 197 -24.73 -9.56 19.73
C ALA A 197 -23.52 -10.37 19.25
N LEU A 198 -22.59 -10.64 20.16
CA LEU A 198 -21.51 -11.62 19.94
C LEU A 198 -22.07 -13.04 19.91
N PRO A 199 -21.46 -13.98 19.15
CA PRO A 199 -21.77 -15.39 19.27
C PRO A 199 -21.50 -15.88 20.70
N ASP A 200 -22.28 -16.85 21.17
CA ASP A 200 -22.00 -17.48 22.46
C ASP A 200 -20.81 -18.43 22.33
N VAL A 201 -19.70 -18.02 22.89
CA VAL A 201 -18.44 -18.79 22.91
C VAL A 201 -18.17 -19.45 24.27
N SER A 202 -19.09 -19.34 25.24
CA SER A 202 -18.85 -19.77 26.64
C SER A 202 -18.52 -21.26 26.79
N ARG A 203 -19.01 -22.10 25.86
CA ARG A 203 -18.78 -23.55 25.84
C ARG A 203 -17.79 -24.00 24.77
N LEU A 204 -17.23 -23.05 23.99
CA LEU A 204 -16.28 -23.35 22.94
C LEU A 204 -14.84 -23.43 23.48
N PRO A 205 -13.95 -24.14 22.78
CA PRO A 205 -12.52 -24.16 23.13
C PRO A 205 -11.95 -22.73 23.20
N ARG A 206 -10.99 -22.50 24.08
CA ARG A 206 -10.30 -21.19 24.15
C ARG A 206 -9.59 -20.85 22.84
N ASP A 207 -8.95 -21.86 22.23
CA ASP A 207 -8.14 -21.73 21.03
C ASP A 207 -8.64 -22.68 19.94
N ALA A 208 -9.17 -22.11 18.88
CA ALA A 208 -9.48 -22.81 17.64
C ALA A 208 -9.44 -21.81 16.48
N GLY A 209 -8.92 -22.25 15.33
CA GLY A 209 -8.82 -21.42 14.14
C GLY A 209 -8.23 -22.19 12.96
N PRO A 210 -8.52 -21.77 11.71
CA PRO A 210 -8.05 -22.48 10.52
C PRO A 210 -6.53 -22.39 10.31
N LEU A 211 -5.86 -21.37 10.88
CA LEU A 211 -4.43 -21.13 10.78
C LEU A 211 -3.66 -21.49 12.07
N GLY A 212 -4.34 -22.09 13.05
CA GLY A 212 -3.73 -22.53 14.31
C GLY A 212 -2.83 -23.76 14.15
N THR A 213 -2.36 -24.32 15.29
CA THR A 213 -1.68 -25.60 15.35
C THR A 213 -2.60 -26.75 14.91
N GLY A 214 -2.07 -27.94 14.68
CA GLY A 214 -2.87 -29.10 14.26
C GLY A 214 -4.05 -29.39 15.19
N THR A 215 -3.87 -29.26 16.53
CA THR A 215 -4.94 -29.43 17.53
C THR A 215 -6.00 -28.33 17.41
N GLU A 216 -5.58 -27.07 17.26
CA GLU A 216 -6.47 -25.92 17.12
C GLU A 216 -7.27 -25.95 15.81
N GLN A 217 -6.65 -26.43 14.73
CA GLN A 217 -7.33 -26.69 13.46
C GLN A 217 -8.35 -27.83 13.59
N ALA A 218 -8.01 -28.90 14.29
CA ALA A 218 -8.95 -29.98 14.53
C ALA A 218 -10.16 -29.53 15.36
N ALA A 219 -9.92 -28.75 16.42
CA ALA A 219 -10.99 -28.12 17.21
C ALA A 219 -11.85 -27.20 16.37
N TRP A 220 -11.26 -26.39 15.47
CA TRP A 220 -11.99 -25.54 14.54
C TRP A 220 -12.87 -26.32 13.58
N ARG A 221 -12.37 -27.40 13.00
CA ARG A 221 -13.14 -28.26 12.08
C ARG A 221 -14.27 -29.01 12.76
N ALA A 222 -14.16 -29.24 14.07
CA ALA A 222 -15.20 -29.90 14.89
C ALA A 222 -16.40 -28.97 15.18
N LEU A 223 -16.26 -27.63 15.02
CA LEU A 223 -17.37 -26.70 15.17
C LEU A 223 -18.30 -26.81 13.96
N ASP A 224 -19.59 -26.61 14.17
CA ASP A 224 -20.56 -26.51 13.08
C ASP A 224 -20.32 -25.23 12.24
N GLU A 225 -20.87 -25.21 11.04
CA GLU A 225 -20.68 -24.11 10.10
C GLU A 225 -21.25 -22.78 10.63
N PRO A 226 -22.47 -22.69 11.18
CA PRO A 226 -22.99 -21.44 11.74
C PRO A 226 -22.11 -20.87 12.86
N THR A 227 -21.57 -21.72 13.73
CA THR A 227 -20.62 -21.30 14.80
C THR A 227 -19.33 -20.73 14.19
N ARG A 228 -18.73 -21.42 13.22
CA ARG A 228 -17.54 -20.92 12.52
C ARG A 228 -17.79 -19.59 11.83
N ALA A 229 -18.89 -19.46 11.12
CA ALA A 229 -19.27 -18.22 10.44
C ALA A 229 -19.50 -17.06 11.43
N GLY A 230 -20.16 -17.33 12.56
CA GLY A 230 -20.37 -16.35 13.63
C GLY A 230 -19.07 -15.86 14.26
N VAL A 231 -18.14 -16.78 14.54
CA VAL A 231 -16.80 -16.47 15.06
C VAL A 231 -15.99 -15.67 14.06
N SER A 232 -15.95 -16.10 12.78
CA SER A 232 -15.23 -15.38 11.71
C SER A 232 -15.82 -13.97 11.48
N ARG A 233 -17.14 -13.80 11.58
CA ARG A 233 -17.79 -12.48 11.52
C ARG A 233 -17.37 -11.58 12.69
N ALA A 234 -17.35 -12.12 13.90
CA ALA A 234 -16.92 -11.36 15.07
C ALA A 234 -15.44 -10.95 14.97
N PHE A 235 -14.61 -11.84 14.45
CA PHE A 235 -13.21 -11.60 14.19
C PHE A 235 -13.00 -10.52 13.10
N ALA A 236 -13.73 -10.56 11.99
CA ALA A 236 -13.74 -9.51 10.98
C ALA A 236 -14.15 -8.14 11.56
N ASN A 237 -15.19 -8.12 12.40
CA ASN A 237 -15.66 -6.91 13.06
C ASN A 237 -14.61 -6.32 14.03
N LEU A 238 -13.79 -7.15 14.69
CA LEU A 238 -12.63 -6.70 15.46
C LEU A 238 -11.65 -5.94 14.54
N GLY A 239 -11.32 -6.51 13.39
CA GLY A 239 -10.47 -5.84 12.40
C GLY A 239 -11.07 -4.53 11.89
N LYS A 240 -12.39 -4.49 11.65
CA LYS A 240 -13.12 -3.28 11.24
C LYS A 240 -13.04 -2.16 12.28
N ALA A 241 -13.08 -2.48 13.56
CA ALA A 241 -12.89 -1.50 14.63
C ALA A 241 -11.43 -0.99 14.70
N ILE A 242 -10.44 -1.89 14.57
CA ILE A 242 -9.02 -1.50 14.53
C ILE A 242 -8.75 -0.58 13.33
N ALA A 243 -9.26 -0.92 12.15
CA ALA A 243 -9.14 -0.10 10.94
C ALA A 243 -9.73 1.30 11.11
N ALA A 244 -10.86 1.44 11.82
CA ALA A 244 -11.43 2.75 12.13
C ALA A 244 -10.49 3.59 13.01
N TYR A 245 -9.76 2.98 13.95
CA TYR A 245 -8.72 3.69 14.71
C TYR A 245 -7.53 4.07 13.82
N GLU A 246 -7.00 3.15 13.03
CA GLU A 246 -5.86 3.42 12.15
C GLU A 246 -6.17 4.54 11.15
N ALA A 247 -7.42 4.68 10.71
CA ALA A 247 -7.87 5.76 9.85
C ALA A 247 -7.76 7.15 10.51
N THR A 248 -7.73 7.23 11.84
CA THR A 248 -7.48 8.48 12.57
C THR A 248 -6.03 8.94 12.52
N LEU A 249 -5.09 8.04 12.22
CA LEU A 249 -3.64 8.30 12.26
C LEU A 249 -3.18 8.93 10.94
N GLN A 250 -2.83 10.21 10.97
CA GLN A 250 -2.48 10.97 9.78
C GLN A 250 -1.16 11.73 9.95
N TYR A 251 -0.45 11.92 8.84
CA TYR A 251 0.66 12.87 8.79
C TYR A 251 0.11 14.30 8.77
N ALA A 252 0.67 15.18 9.59
CA ALA A 252 0.49 16.61 9.44
C ALA A 252 1.41 17.16 8.35
N PRO A 253 1.08 18.31 7.73
CA PRO A 253 1.96 18.98 6.79
C PRO A 253 3.36 19.24 7.38
N SER A 254 4.38 19.05 6.57
CA SER A 254 5.79 19.25 6.88
C SER A 254 6.30 20.60 6.35
N ARG A 255 7.60 20.92 6.57
CA ARG A 255 8.26 22.08 5.96
C ARG A 255 8.22 22.02 4.42
N PHE A 256 8.28 20.81 3.86
CA PHE A 256 8.12 20.59 2.43
C PHE A 256 6.75 21.08 1.95
N ASP A 257 5.67 20.74 2.65
CA ASP A 257 4.31 21.19 2.27
C ASP A 257 4.17 22.71 2.39
N SER A 258 4.75 23.31 3.43
CA SER A 258 4.79 24.78 3.58
C SER A 258 5.52 25.44 2.40
N TYR A 259 6.63 24.85 1.94
CA TYR A 259 7.35 25.34 0.77
C TYR A 259 6.48 25.27 -0.50
N LEU A 260 5.75 24.16 -0.71
CA LEU A 260 4.85 24.01 -1.85
C LEU A 260 3.71 25.04 -1.83
N ASP A 261 3.19 25.37 -0.64
CA ASP A 261 2.25 26.49 -0.47
C ASP A 261 2.88 27.82 -0.90
N GLY A 262 4.14 28.05 -0.55
CA GLY A 262 4.91 29.22 -0.95
C GLY A 262 5.11 29.31 -2.47
N VAL A 263 5.39 28.18 -3.12
CA VAL A 263 5.52 28.12 -4.60
C VAL A 263 4.19 28.48 -5.27
N SER A 264 3.06 28.11 -4.67
CA SER A 264 1.73 28.40 -5.21
C SER A 264 1.28 29.85 -4.94
N SER A 265 1.63 30.40 -3.77
CA SER A 265 1.15 31.70 -3.30
C SER A 265 2.13 32.88 -3.51
N GLY A 266 3.41 32.60 -3.74
CA GLY A 266 4.47 33.60 -3.74
C GLY A 266 4.88 34.09 -2.36
N ASN A 267 4.41 33.45 -1.27
CA ASN A 267 4.72 33.86 0.10
C ASN A 267 6.19 33.62 0.47
N ALA A 268 6.95 34.66 0.73
CA ALA A 268 8.40 34.61 0.97
C ALA A 268 8.76 33.77 2.22
N ALA A 269 7.97 33.84 3.30
CA ALA A 269 8.23 33.05 4.51
C ALA A 269 8.05 31.55 4.26
N GLN A 270 7.05 31.17 3.49
CA GLN A 270 6.81 29.79 3.09
C GLN A 270 7.90 29.30 2.11
N LEU A 271 8.34 30.14 1.16
CA LEU A 271 9.45 29.84 0.27
C LEU A 271 10.76 29.63 1.03
N ALA A 272 10.95 30.25 2.19
CA ALA A 272 12.11 30.05 3.07
C ALA A 272 12.00 28.77 3.92
N ALA A 273 10.89 28.02 3.87
CA ALA A 273 10.74 26.77 4.62
C ALA A 273 11.71 25.67 4.19
N LEU A 274 12.21 25.71 2.95
CA LEU A 274 13.28 24.84 2.49
C LEU A 274 14.59 25.63 2.33
N THR A 275 15.70 25.01 2.75
CA THR A 275 17.05 25.52 2.51
C THR A 275 17.44 25.41 1.03
N PRO A 276 18.46 26.15 0.55
CA PRO A 276 18.94 26.00 -0.83
C PRO A 276 19.34 24.57 -1.20
N VAL A 277 19.91 23.80 -0.26
CA VAL A 277 20.30 22.39 -0.46
C VAL A 277 19.07 21.50 -0.66
N GLU A 278 18.01 21.69 0.14
CA GLU A 278 16.76 20.95 0.02
C GLU A 278 16.01 21.30 -1.27
N LYS A 279 16.01 22.56 -1.69
CA LYS A 279 15.47 22.99 -2.99
C LYS A 279 16.22 22.36 -4.16
N ALA A 280 17.55 22.28 -4.09
CA ALA A 280 18.34 21.57 -5.09
C ALA A 280 18.00 20.07 -5.12
N GLY A 281 17.81 19.46 -3.96
CA GLY A 281 17.31 18.09 -3.84
C GLY A 281 15.94 17.90 -4.49
N LEU A 282 15.03 18.87 -4.35
CA LEU A 282 13.69 18.81 -4.96
C LEU A 282 13.78 18.89 -6.50
N ARG A 283 14.68 19.71 -7.05
CA ARG A 283 14.93 19.73 -8.50
C ARG A 283 15.44 18.39 -9.02
N LEU A 284 16.33 17.74 -8.26
CA LEU A 284 16.79 16.38 -8.59
C LEU A 284 15.65 15.36 -8.51
N PHE A 285 14.83 15.42 -7.45
CA PHE A 285 13.74 14.49 -7.18
C PHE A 285 12.71 14.45 -8.32
N ILE A 286 12.31 15.62 -8.83
CA ILE A 286 11.33 15.71 -9.94
C ILE A 286 12.00 15.66 -11.32
N GLY A 287 13.31 15.86 -11.40
CA GLY A 287 14.08 15.92 -12.66
C GLY A 287 15.03 14.74 -12.82
N LYS A 288 16.34 14.98 -12.76
CA LYS A 288 17.42 14.03 -13.08
C LYS A 288 17.28 12.67 -12.36
N ALA A 289 16.90 12.69 -11.08
CA ALA A 289 16.80 11.46 -10.28
C ALA A 289 15.49 10.68 -10.50
N GLN A 290 14.47 11.29 -11.12
CA GLN A 290 13.20 10.69 -11.47
C GLN A 290 12.44 9.99 -10.31
N CYS A 291 12.72 10.39 -9.06
CA CYS A 291 12.09 9.77 -7.89
C CYS A 291 10.56 9.95 -7.90
N VAL A 292 10.09 11.07 -8.48
CA VAL A 292 8.66 11.41 -8.59
C VAL A 292 7.87 10.45 -9.46
N SER A 293 8.51 9.64 -10.31
CA SER A 293 7.80 8.65 -11.15
C SER A 293 7.07 7.57 -10.32
N CYS A 294 7.62 7.20 -9.17
CA CYS A 294 7.00 6.28 -8.22
C CYS A 294 6.55 6.99 -6.93
N HIS A 295 7.32 8.00 -6.47
CA HIS A 295 7.04 8.75 -5.25
C HIS A 295 6.24 10.03 -5.55
N THR A 296 5.00 9.86 -6.02
CA THR A 296 4.09 10.92 -6.46
C THR A 296 2.88 11.09 -5.53
N GLY A 297 2.08 12.13 -5.77
CA GLY A 297 0.88 12.43 -5.01
C GLY A 297 1.15 12.85 -3.55
N PRO A 298 0.12 13.17 -2.77
CA PRO A 298 0.26 13.72 -1.42
C PRO A 298 0.99 12.81 -0.44
N MET A 299 0.94 11.51 -0.65
CA MET A 299 1.64 10.52 0.17
C MET A 299 3.05 10.21 -0.34
N LEU A 300 3.49 10.83 -1.45
CA LEU A 300 4.78 10.54 -2.10
C LEU A 300 4.93 9.02 -2.34
N SER A 301 3.91 8.43 -2.94
CA SER A 301 3.79 7.01 -3.29
C SER A 301 2.68 6.86 -4.34
N ASP A 302 2.96 6.18 -5.43
CA ASP A 302 1.97 5.76 -6.43
C ASP A 302 1.14 4.55 -5.96
N ARG A 303 1.57 3.90 -4.86
CA ARG A 303 0.97 2.70 -4.26
C ARG A 303 0.98 1.47 -5.18
N GLN A 304 1.74 1.53 -6.27
CA GLN A 304 1.95 0.43 -7.19
C GLN A 304 3.12 -0.46 -6.72
N PHE A 305 3.36 -1.54 -7.45
CA PHE A 305 4.37 -2.53 -7.12
C PHE A 305 5.52 -2.48 -8.12
N HIS A 306 6.74 -2.30 -7.59
CA HIS A 306 7.96 -2.17 -8.39
C HIS A 306 9.04 -3.11 -7.89
N ASN A 307 9.72 -3.78 -8.81
CA ASN A 307 10.96 -4.47 -8.53
C ASN A 307 12.11 -3.48 -8.73
N ILE A 308 12.71 -3.05 -7.65
CA ILE A 308 13.83 -2.11 -7.65
C ILE A 308 15.18 -2.80 -7.38
N GLY A 309 15.26 -4.12 -7.52
CA GLY A 309 16.52 -4.87 -7.41
C GLY A 309 17.11 -4.90 -5.99
N VAL A 310 16.30 -4.73 -4.94
CA VAL A 310 16.81 -4.83 -3.54
C VAL A 310 17.34 -6.23 -3.30
N PRO A 311 18.63 -6.38 -2.88
CA PRO A 311 19.20 -7.70 -2.63
C PRO A 311 18.56 -8.40 -1.45
N PRO A 312 18.56 -9.74 -1.42
CA PRO A 312 18.17 -10.49 -0.24
C PRO A 312 18.98 -10.09 0.98
N ARG A 313 18.40 -10.22 2.18
CA ARG A 313 19.10 -9.94 3.43
C ARG A 313 19.98 -11.12 3.82
N GLY A 314 21.31 -10.95 3.81
CA GLY A 314 22.26 -12.01 4.14
C GLY A 314 22.09 -13.24 3.25
N ALA A 315 21.97 -14.44 3.86
CA ALA A 315 21.78 -15.70 3.17
C ALA A 315 20.31 -16.06 2.89
N ALA A 316 19.35 -15.12 3.13
CA ALA A 316 17.94 -15.39 2.85
C ALA A 316 17.70 -15.59 1.34
N ALA A 317 16.69 -16.40 1.00
CA ALA A 317 16.23 -16.51 -0.37
C ALA A 317 15.63 -15.18 -0.86
N ALA A 318 15.65 -14.97 -2.18
CA ALA A 318 14.99 -13.81 -2.79
C ALA A 318 13.48 -13.88 -2.55
N ASP A 319 12.90 -12.75 -2.12
CA ASP A 319 11.48 -12.64 -1.83
C ASP A 319 10.69 -12.37 -3.11
N ALA A 320 9.72 -13.21 -3.42
CA ALA A 320 8.91 -13.09 -4.62
C ALA A 320 7.95 -11.90 -4.63
N GLY A 321 7.75 -11.23 -3.49
CA GLY A 321 6.96 -10.01 -3.38
C GLY A 321 5.51 -10.17 -3.84
N ARG A 322 5.06 -9.26 -4.70
CA ARG A 322 3.68 -9.20 -5.19
C ARG A 322 3.23 -10.48 -5.90
N ALA A 323 4.08 -11.10 -6.67
CA ALA A 323 3.74 -12.34 -7.40
C ALA A 323 3.25 -13.45 -6.45
N ALA A 324 3.88 -13.60 -5.27
CA ALA A 324 3.44 -14.58 -4.27
C ALA A 324 2.19 -14.14 -3.49
N ALA A 325 1.90 -12.84 -3.44
CA ALA A 325 0.82 -12.27 -2.64
C ALA A 325 -0.54 -12.30 -3.33
N ILE A 326 -0.57 -12.32 -4.67
CA ILE A 326 -1.83 -12.25 -5.43
C ILE A 326 -2.74 -13.43 -5.10
N GLY A 327 -2.21 -14.66 -5.15
CA GLY A 327 -2.98 -15.85 -4.77
C GLY A 327 -3.49 -15.80 -3.33
N GLN A 328 -2.73 -15.18 -2.42
CA GLN A 328 -3.15 -15.05 -1.02
C GLN A 328 -4.33 -14.09 -0.86
N VAL A 329 -4.30 -12.90 -1.49
CA VAL A 329 -5.41 -11.93 -1.37
C VAL A 329 -6.67 -12.43 -2.05
N LEU A 330 -6.54 -13.14 -3.18
CA LEU A 330 -7.70 -13.71 -3.88
C LEU A 330 -8.37 -14.84 -3.09
N ALA A 331 -7.59 -15.65 -2.36
CA ALA A 331 -8.09 -16.75 -1.54
C ALA A 331 -8.54 -16.31 -0.13
N ASP A 332 -8.33 -15.05 0.24
CA ASP A 332 -8.64 -14.57 1.58
C ASP A 332 -10.14 -14.38 1.79
N GLU A 333 -10.74 -15.09 2.76
CA GLU A 333 -12.14 -14.92 3.13
C GLU A 333 -12.47 -13.52 3.69
N PHE A 334 -11.45 -12.75 4.09
CA PHE A 334 -11.58 -11.39 4.62
C PHE A 334 -11.29 -10.31 3.56
N ASN A 335 -11.20 -10.64 2.28
CA ASN A 335 -11.07 -9.64 1.24
C ASN A 335 -12.39 -8.92 0.94
N CYS A 336 -12.34 -7.86 0.13
CA CYS A 336 -13.51 -7.05 -0.23
C CYS A 336 -14.66 -7.86 -0.86
N LEU A 337 -14.37 -8.92 -1.61
CA LEU A 337 -15.35 -9.83 -2.21
C LEU A 337 -15.80 -10.96 -1.25
N GLY A 338 -15.16 -11.08 -0.09
CA GLY A 338 -15.40 -12.15 0.87
C GLY A 338 -16.71 -11.98 1.65
N PRO A 339 -17.18 -13.06 2.35
CA PRO A 339 -18.49 -13.11 3.01
C PRO A 339 -18.60 -12.18 4.24
N PHE A 340 -17.53 -11.58 4.68
CA PHE A 340 -17.46 -10.68 5.85
C PHE A 340 -17.34 -9.20 5.47
N SER A 341 -17.20 -8.89 4.18
CA SER A 341 -17.23 -7.54 3.64
C SER A 341 -18.64 -6.92 3.76
N ASP A 342 -18.70 -5.59 3.93
CA ASP A 342 -19.93 -4.82 3.83
C ASP A 342 -20.12 -4.22 2.43
N ALA A 343 -19.15 -4.35 1.52
CA ALA A 343 -19.20 -3.82 0.16
C ALA A 343 -20.10 -4.62 -0.76
N GLN A 344 -20.63 -3.93 -1.77
CA GLN A 344 -21.18 -4.61 -2.95
C GLN A 344 -20.03 -5.03 -3.89
N PRO A 345 -20.15 -6.12 -4.65
CA PRO A 345 -19.06 -6.58 -5.52
C PRO A 345 -18.52 -5.50 -6.48
N ALA A 346 -19.39 -4.63 -7.00
CA ALA A 346 -18.99 -3.52 -7.87
C ALA A 346 -18.07 -2.48 -7.20
N GLN A 347 -17.96 -2.49 -5.88
CA GLN A 347 -17.09 -1.59 -5.12
C GLN A 347 -15.70 -2.19 -4.83
N CYS A 348 -15.45 -3.43 -5.28
CA CYS A 348 -14.21 -4.17 -5.08
C CYS A 348 -13.38 -4.24 -6.39
N GLU A 349 -13.28 -3.13 -7.11
CA GLU A 349 -12.67 -3.06 -8.45
C GLU A 349 -11.22 -3.58 -8.47
N GLU A 350 -10.42 -3.22 -7.46
CA GLU A 350 -9.02 -3.62 -7.36
C GLU A 350 -8.82 -5.15 -7.39
N LEU A 351 -9.74 -5.91 -6.79
CA LEU A 351 -9.70 -7.38 -6.83
C LEU A 351 -10.22 -7.96 -8.14
N GLN A 352 -11.15 -7.29 -8.81
CA GLN A 352 -11.72 -7.76 -10.07
C GLN A 352 -10.74 -7.67 -11.24
N PHE A 353 -9.83 -6.70 -11.19
CA PHE A 353 -8.87 -6.44 -12.25
C PHE A 353 -7.44 -6.92 -11.94
N ILE A 354 -7.25 -7.65 -10.82
CA ILE A 354 -5.94 -8.18 -10.46
C ILE A 354 -5.51 -9.28 -11.46
N SER A 355 -4.32 -9.16 -12.02
CA SER A 355 -3.74 -10.15 -12.92
C SER A 355 -2.70 -11.00 -12.19
N ASN A 356 -2.76 -12.34 -12.40
CA ASN A 356 -1.77 -13.28 -11.87
C ASN A 356 -0.57 -13.50 -12.82
N ASP A 357 -0.68 -13.03 -14.06
CA ASP A 357 0.23 -13.45 -15.15
C ASP A 357 1.27 -12.38 -15.52
N ASP A 358 1.40 -11.32 -14.72
CA ASP A 358 2.38 -10.26 -14.98
C ASP A 358 3.75 -10.62 -14.41
N PRO A 359 4.75 -10.97 -15.27
CA PRO A 359 6.08 -11.33 -14.84
C PRO A 359 6.84 -10.16 -14.18
N GLN A 360 6.38 -8.91 -14.32
CA GLN A 360 6.98 -7.74 -13.69
C GLN A 360 6.72 -7.72 -12.18
N LEU A 361 5.70 -8.43 -11.71
CA LEU A 361 5.35 -8.50 -10.29
C LEU A 361 6.28 -9.41 -9.47
N LEU A 362 7.14 -10.20 -10.14
CA LEU A 362 8.10 -11.07 -9.46
C LEU A 362 9.21 -10.24 -8.79
N GLY A 363 9.29 -10.33 -7.46
CA GLY A 363 10.21 -9.52 -6.65
C GLY A 363 9.80 -8.06 -6.50
N ALA A 364 8.57 -7.70 -6.90
CA ALA A 364 8.03 -6.36 -6.77
C ALA A 364 7.40 -6.11 -5.39
N PHE A 365 7.59 -4.90 -4.86
CA PHE A 365 7.03 -4.45 -3.59
C PHE A 365 6.33 -3.12 -3.76
N LYS A 366 5.32 -2.89 -2.91
CA LYS A 366 4.55 -1.64 -2.93
C LYS A 366 5.44 -0.45 -2.58
N THR A 367 5.35 0.62 -3.39
CA THR A 367 6.03 1.88 -3.10
C THR A 367 5.61 2.41 -1.71
N PRO A 368 6.54 2.52 -0.75
CA PRO A 368 6.20 3.09 0.55
C PRO A 368 6.10 4.62 0.46
N THR A 369 5.29 5.22 1.34
CA THR A 369 5.29 6.68 1.49
C THR A 369 6.66 7.20 1.92
N LEU A 370 7.08 8.35 1.38
CA LEU A 370 8.27 9.06 1.85
C LEU A 370 7.96 10.05 3.01
N ARG A 371 6.70 10.21 3.41
CA ARG A 371 6.37 11.03 4.59
C ARG A 371 7.10 10.48 5.80
N ASN A 372 7.81 11.32 6.53
CA ASN A 372 8.63 10.97 7.70
C ASN A 372 9.73 9.91 7.44
N VAL A 373 10.16 9.71 6.18
CA VAL A 373 11.10 8.65 5.82
C VAL A 373 12.43 8.74 6.60
N ALA A 374 12.91 9.94 6.88
CA ALA A 374 14.19 10.14 7.60
C ALA A 374 14.19 9.55 9.02
N ALA A 375 13.03 9.45 9.66
CA ALA A 375 12.90 8.88 11.00
C ALA A 375 12.61 7.36 11.00
N ARG A 376 12.71 6.68 9.85
CA ARG A 376 12.24 5.29 9.71
C ARG A 376 13.30 4.31 9.25
N ALA A 377 14.55 4.50 9.68
CA ALA A 377 15.58 3.49 9.47
C ALA A 377 15.25 2.17 10.24
N PRO A 378 15.73 1.02 9.76
CA PRO A 378 16.38 0.74 8.49
C PRO A 378 15.39 0.70 7.32
N TYR A 379 15.88 0.69 6.07
CA TYR A 379 15.07 0.85 4.87
C TYR A 379 14.90 -0.46 4.11
N MET A 380 13.94 -0.47 3.16
CA MET A 380 13.46 -1.56 2.34
C MET A 380 12.65 -2.60 3.13
N HIS A 381 12.09 -3.58 2.42
CA HIS A 381 11.09 -4.52 2.98
C HIS A 381 11.61 -5.44 4.08
N ALA A 382 12.93 -5.69 4.13
CA ALA A 382 13.58 -6.47 5.19
C ALA A 382 14.75 -5.71 5.86
N GLY A 383 14.70 -4.36 5.82
CA GLY A 383 15.71 -3.54 6.48
C GLY A 383 17.12 -3.72 5.92
N GLN A 384 17.23 -3.91 4.60
CA GLN A 384 18.50 -4.17 3.92
C GLN A 384 19.49 -3.02 4.03
N PHE A 385 19.00 -1.78 4.10
CA PHE A 385 19.84 -0.59 4.18
C PHE A 385 19.68 0.14 5.52
N ALA A 386 20.79 0.37 6.20
CA ALA A 386 20.81 0.99 7.53
C ALA A 386 20.57 2.51 7.50
N SER A 387 20.80 3.19 6.35
CA SER A 387 20.73 4.63 6.24
C SER A 387 20.08 5.08 4.92
N LEU A 388 19.59 6.34 4.89
CA LEU A 388 19.12 6.98 3.65
C LEU A 388 20.23 7.08 2.61
N ASP A 389 21.46 7.28 3.04
CA ASP A 389 22.63 7.33 2.16
C ASP A 389 22.81 5.98 1.41
N ALA A 390 22.69 4.86 2.11
CA ALA A 390 22.74 3.55 1.48
C ALA A 390 21.54 3.32 0.52
N ALA A 391 20.36 3.80 0.89
CA ALA A 391 19.17 3.70 0.04
C ALA A 391 19.32 4.56 -1.23
N VAL A 392 19.76 5.82 -1.12
CA VAL A 392 19.95 6.71 -2.27
C VAL A 392 21.06 6.18 -3.21
N ARG A 393 22.16 5.65 -2.65
CA ARG A 393 23.19 4.98 -3.46
C ARG A 393 22.67 3.80 -4.26
N HIS A 394 21.79 2.99 -3.66
CA HIS A 394 21.14 1.89 -4.39
C HIS A 394 20.35 2.37 -5.62
N TYR A 395 19.62 3.49 -5.49
CA TYR A 395 18.92 4.09 -6.65
C TYR A 395 19.88 4.68 -7.68
N ALA A 396 21.01 5.21 -7.25
CA ALA A 396 22.02 5.77 -8.16
C ALA A 396 22.76 4.69 -8.97
N ASP A 397 23.07 3.56 -8.35
CA ASP A 397 23.81 2.44 -8.96
C ASP A 397 23.18 1.09 -8.54
N PRO A 398 21.99 0.76 -9.08
CA PRO A 398 21.26 -0.43 -8.70
C PRO A 398 21.96 -1.71 -9.20
N PRO A 399 22.08 -2.76 -8.34
CA PRO A 399 22.54 -4.05 -8.78
C PRO A 399 21.48 -4.74 -9.66
N PRO A 400 21.86 -5.78 -10.41
CA PRO A 400 20.88 -6.68 -11.03
C PRO A 400 19.93 -7.26 -9.98
N ALA A 401 18.64 -7.40 -10.33
CA ALA A 401 17.68 -8.03 -9.44
C ALA A 401 18.04 -9.52 -9.19
N ALA A 402 17.93 -9.94 -7.93
CA ALA A 402 18.15 -11.33 -7.54
C ALA A 402 17.02 -12.27 -8.02
N ILE A 403 15.83 -11.72 -8.27
CA ILE A 403 14.66 -12.39 -8.82
C ILE A 403 13.84 -11.42 -9.65
N GLY A 404 13.21 -11.87 -10.72
CA GLY A 404 12.47 -11.00 -11.64
C GLY A 404 13.38 -10.02 -12.39
N ARG A 405 12.87 -8.85 -12.70
CA ARG A 405 13.57 -7.80 -13.45
C ARG A 405 13.45 -6.46 -12.74
N SER A 406 14.59 -5.83 -12.45
CA SER A 406 14.59 -4.47 -11.89
C SER A 406 14.14 -3.43 -12.92
N GLU A 407 13.30 -2.50 -12.49
CA GLU A 407 12.88 -1.32 -13.26
C GLU A 407 13.91 -0.19 -13.20
N LEU A 408 14.81 -0.22 -12.22
CA LEU A 408 15.81 0.81 -12.05
C LEU A 408 16.88 0.75 -13.14
N LYS A 409 17.32 1.95 -13.54
CA LYS A 409 18.48 2.18 -14.38
C LYS A 409 19.46 3.04 -13.61
N ARG A 410 20.75 2.84 -13.89
CA ARG A 410 21.80 3.67 -13.28
C ARG A 410 21.57 5.15 -13.56
N ILE A 411 21.66 5.97 -12.51
CA ILE A 411 21.56 7.43 -12.57
C ILE A 411 22.90 8.03 -12.10
N ALA A 412 23.57 8.79 -12.97
CA ALA A 412 24.85 9.41 -12.63
C ALA A 412 24.64 10.58 -11.63
N LEU A 413 24.53 10.25 -10.34
CA LEU A 413 24.45 11.24 -9.25
C LEU A 413 25.81 11.40 -8.58
N SER A 414 26.29 12.63 -8.52
CA SER A 414 27.46 12.99 -7.72
C SER A 414 27.15 12.87 -6.21
N ASP A 415 28.18 12.78 -5.38
CA ASP A 415 28.01 12.76 -3.91
C ASP A 415 27.28 14.02 -3.39
N ALA A 416 27.48 15.16 -4.04
CA ALA A 416 26.78 16.39 -3.70
C ALA A 416 25.28 16.28 -4.00
N GLU A 417 24.90 15.74 -5.16
CA GLU A 417 23.50 15.53 -5.55
C GLU A 417 22.82 14.48 -4.64
N GLN A 418 23.52 13.42 -4.25
CA GLN A 418 23.01 12.46 -3.29
C GLN A 418 22.73 13.11 -1.93
N ARG A 419 23.64 13.95 -1.41
CA ARG A 419 23.42 14.72 -0.17
C ARG A 419 22.24 15.69 -0.29
N GLN A 420 22.01 16.32 -1.44
CA GLN A 420 20.86 17.19 -1.68
C GLN A 420 19.54 16.41 -1.63
N LEU A 421 19.49 15.22 -2.23
CA LEU A 421 18.32 14.34 -2.13
C LEU A 421 18.05 13.91 -0.68
N ILE A 422 19.08 13.52 0.07
CA ILE A 422 18.95 13.14 1.48
C ILE A 422 18.46 14.32 2.33
N ALA A 423 18.94 15.53 2.08
CA ALA A 423 18.45 16.73 2.76
C ALA A 423 16.96 16.97 2.48
N LEU A 424 16.53 16.84 1.23
CA LEU A 424 15.10 16.90 0.88
C LEU A 424 14.28 15.85 1.64
N LEU A 425 14.74 14.60 1.67
CA LEU A 425 14.04 13.53 2.39
C LEU A 425 13.87 13.85 3.89
N GLY A 426 14.82 14.57 4.49
CA GLY A 426 14.71 15.10 5.85
C GLY A 426 13.59 16.12 6.02
N ALA A 427 13.36 16.97 5.01
CA ALA A 427 12.32 17.99 5.02
C ALA A 427 10.89 17.44 4.90
N LEU A 428 10.72 16.17 4.51
CA LEU A 428 9.43 15.48 4.41
C LEU A 428 8.86 15.08 5.78
N SER A 429 9.56 15.40 6.88
CA SER A 429 9.20 15.03 8.23
C SER A 429 8.23 16.04 8.85
N GLY A 430 7.09 15.55 9.29
CA GLY A 430 6.05 16.28 10.02
C GLY A 430 5.59 15.50 11.26
N SER A 431 4.75 16.11 12.09
CA SER A 431 4.13 15.40 13.21
C SER A 431 3.10 14.36 12.72
N ILE A 432 2.85 13.36 13.55
CA ILE A 432 1.72 12.46 13.39
C ILE A 432 0.60 12.97 14.29
N VAL A 433 -0.61 13.04 13.75
CA VAL A 433 -1.79 13.51 14.46
C VAL A 433 -2.85 12.42 14.45
N GLU A 434 -3.54 12.29 15.58
CA GLU A 434 -4.76 11.48 15.67
C GLU A 434 -5.95 12.42 15.42
N ARG A 435 -6.59 12.31 14.27
CA ARG A 435 -7.75 13.13 13.91
C ARG A 435 -9.03 12.39 14.26
N PRO A 436 -9.90 12.96 15.09
CA PRO A 436 -11.20 12.36 15.37
C PRO A 436 -12.00 12.16 14.08
N LEU A 437 -12.64 11.01 13.95
CA LEU A 437 -13.64 10.80 12.91
C LEU A 437 -14.88 11.68 13.23
N ALA A 438 -15.56 12.18 12.21
CA ALA A 438 -16.78 12.93 12.38
C ALA A 438 -17.82 12.10 13.17
N ARG A 439 -18.58 12.76 14.06
CA ARG A 439 -19.66 12.12 14.79
C ARG A 439 -20.86 11.86 13.91
#